data_668ed6372aca48ace9c9c65c0dc02953
#
_entry.id   668ed6372aca48ace9c9c65c0dc02953
#
_cell.length_a   1.000
_cell.length_b   1.000
_cell.length_c   1.000
_cell.angle_alpha   90.00
_cell.angle_beta   90.00
_cell.angle_gamma   90.00
#
_symmetry.space_group_name_H-M   'P 1'
#
loop_
_entity.id
_entity.type
_entity.pdbx_description
1 polymer ?
#
loop_
_entity_poly.entity_id
_entity_poly.type
_entity_poly.pdbx_seq_one_letter_code
_entity_poly.pdbx_strand_id
1 'polypeptide(L)'
;FEDDEHYFQVMLPSATSLAKGKKMVLMNTLNTAELGRSLIACVDSDYDFLLQGATNTSRKINRNKYIFQTYTYAIENYHCFAESLHEVCVQATLNDRFILDFNAYLKRYSEIVYPLFLWNVWFYRQRDTYTFPMYDFHTYTALREISLKHPEHSLEALQHRVNQKL
;
A
#
# COMPACT_ATOMS: atom_id res chain seq x y z
N PHE A 1 -4.69 -9.06 -22.49
CA PHE A 1 -5.93 -8.61 -23.11
C PHE A 1 -5.59 -8.24 -24.55
N GLU A 2 -5.72 -9.19 -25.46
CA GLU A 2 -5.66 -8.95 -26.90
C GLU A 2 -7.09 -9.06 -27.40
N ASP A 3 -7.54 -8.07 -28.11
CA ASP A 3 -8.63 -8.23 -29.08
C ASP A 3 -8.05 -8.07 -30.48
N ASP A 4 -8.76 -8.49 -31.50
CA ASP A 4 -8.28 -8.51 -32.89
C ASP A 4 -7.93 -7.13 -33.45
N GLU A 5 -8.19 -6.04 -32.72
CA GLU A 5 -8.01 -4.65 -33.15
C GLU A 5 -7.02 -3.84 -32.30
N HIS A 6 -6.65 -4.31 -31.08
CA HIS A 6 -5.84 -3.53 -30.15
C HIS A 6 -4.69 -4.32 -29.54
N TYR A 7 -3.51 -3.72 -29.56
CA TYR A 7 -2.31 -4.22 -28.86
C TYR A 7 -2.04 -3.44 -27.60
N PHE A 8 -1.78 -4.15 -26.49
CA PHE A 8 -1.38 -3.56 -25.23
C PHE A 8 0.05 -3.98 -24.90
N GLN A 9 0.92 -3.01 -24.76
CA GLN A 9 2.29 -3.24 -24.29
C GLN A 9 2.43 -2.75 -22.86
N VAL A 10 2.81 -3.64 -21.94
CA VAL A 10 3.14 -3.27 -20.56
C VAL A 10 4.62 -2.90 -20.49
N MET A 11 4.91 -1.66 -20.09
CA MET A 11 6.25 -1.17 -19.87
C MET A 11 6.50 -1.05 -18.36
N LEU A 12 7.49 -1.77 -17.85
CA LEU A 12 7.92 -1.67 -16.46
C LEU A 12 9.18 -0.81 -16.36
N PRO A 13 9.32 0.02 -15.31
CA PRO A 13 10.55 0.75 -15.06
C PRO A 13 11.73 -0.21 -14.94
N SER A 14 12.87 0.14 -15.54
CA SER A 14 14.07 -0.70 -15.47
C SER A 14 14.63 -0.79 -14.05
N ALA A 15 15.26 -1.92 -13.72
CA ALA A 15 15.85 -2.18 -12.40
C ALA A 15 16.92 -1.15 -11.99
N THR A 16 17.60 -0.51 -12.96
CA THR A 16 18.63 0.51 -12.71
C THR A 16 18.09 1.81 -12.11
N SER A 17 16.78 2.02 -12.15
CA SER A 17 16.13 3.22 -11.63
C SER A 17 15.48 3.04 -10.26
N LEU A 18 15.56 1.84 -9.66
CA LEU A 18 14.91 1.48 -8.39
C LEU A 18 15.35 2.33 -7.19
N ALA A 19 16.57 2.89 -7.21
CA ALA A 19 17.06 3.75 -6.12
C ALA A 19 16.24 5.05 -5.92
N LYS A 20 15.44 5.45 -6.93
CA LYS A 20 14.59 6.66 -6.86
C LYS A 20 13.11 6.36 -6.63
N GLY A 21 12.74 5.08 -6.46
CA GLY A 21 11.34 4.65 -6.39
C GLY A 21 10.67 4.62 -7.78
N LYS A 22 9.91 3.57 -8.06
CA LYS A 22 9.26 3.33 -9.36
C LYS A 22 8.39 4.50 -9.80
N LYS A 23 7.63 5.08 -8.90
CA LYS A 23 6.75 6.22 -9.14
C LYS A 23 7.50 7.48 -9.57
N MET A 24 8.63 7.80 -8.91
CA MET A 24 9.46 8.93 -9.26
C MET A 24 10.08 8.76 -10.65
N VAL A 25 10.47 7.54 -11.00
CA VAL A 25 10.99 7.21 -12.33
C VAL A 25 9.91 7.43 -13.39
N LEU A 26 8.71 6.89 -13.18
CA LEU A 26 7.58 7.11 -14.07
C LEU A 26 7.26 8.59 -14.23
N MET A 27 7.22 9.35 -13.15
CA MET A 27 6.90 10.78 -13.15
C MET A 27 7.98 11.66 -13.79
N ASN A 28 9.23 11.20 -13.82
CA ASN A 28 10.35 11.92 -14.45
C ASN A 28 10.60 11.49 -15.90
N THR A 29 10.37 10.20 -16.20
CA THR A 29 10.63 9.62 -17.53
C THR A 29 9.43 9.85 -18.47
N LEU A 30 8.23 9.74 -17.95
CA LEU A 30 7.03 10.11 -18.66
C LEU A 30 6.81 11.61 -18.43
N ASN A 31 7.28 12.40 -19.37
CA ASN A 31 6.77 13.76 -19.42
C ASN A 31 5.24 13.64 -19.45
N THR A 32 4.57 14.20 -18.45
CA THR A 32 3.09 14.08 -18.32
C THR A 32 2.34 14.57 -19.57
N ALA A 33 3.02 15.28 -20.46
CA ALA A 33 2.52 15.70 -21.77
C ALA A 33 2.39 14.55 -22.79
N GLU A 34 3.08 13.43 -22.57
CA GLU A 34 3.03 12.24 -23.46
C GLU A 34 1.91 11.28 -23.09
N LEU A 35 1.34 11.40 -21.88
CA LEU A 35 0.22 10.58 -21.46
C LEU A 35 -1.05 10.99 -22.21
N GLY A 36 -1.74 9.99 -22.75
CA GLY A 36 -2.91 10.18 -23.60
C GLY A 36 -3.68 8.88 -23.78
N ARG A 37 -4.54 8.85 -24.78
CA ARG A 37 -5.34 7.64 -25.09
C ARG A 37 -4.49 6.42 -25.42
N SER A 38 -3.30 6.63 -25.98
CA SER A 38 -2.39 5.57 -26.40
C SER A 38 -1.31 5.24 -25.35
N LEU A 39 -1.21 6.03 -24.28
CA LEU A 39 -0.24 5.81 -23.22
C LEU A 39 -0.82 6.22 -21.87
N ILE A 40 -1.03 5.26 -21.00
CA ILE A 40 -1.50 5.47 -19.62
C ILE A 40 -0.42 5.06 -18.64
N ALA A 41 -0.45 5.63 -17.45
CA ALA A 41 0.41 5.23 -16.34
C ALA A 41 -0.43 4.64 -15.21
N CYS A 42 0.04 3.53 -14.63
CA CYS A 42 -0.52 2.93 -13.42
C CYS A 42 0.53 3.00 -12.31
N VAL A 43 0.15 3.55 -11.17
CA VAL A 43 1.07 3.78 -10.05
C VAL A 43 0.42 3.40 -8.72
N ASP A 44 1.25 3.03 -7.75
CA ASP A 44 0.79 2.95 -6.37
C ASP A 44 0.46 4.36 -5.86
N SER A 45 -0.60 4.45 -5.07
CA SER A 45 -1.02 5.73 -4.51
C SER A 45 0.00 6.29 -3.53
N ASP A 46 0.64 5.43 -2.75
CA ASP A 46 1.28 5.85 -1.51
C ASP A 46 0.28 6.69 -0.67
N TYR A 47 0.58 7.95 -0.38
CA TYR A 47 -0.37 8.87 0.24
C TYR A 47 -0.98 9.89 -0.73
N ASP A 48 -0.71 9.80 -2.03
CA ASP A 48 -1.11 10.85 -2.98
C ASP A 48 -2.63 10.91 -3.19
N PHE A 49 -3.32 9.77 -3.16
CA PHE A 49 -4.78 9.75 -3.19
C PHE A 49 -5.37 10.32 -1.89
N LEU A 50 -4.84 9.91 -0.74
CA LEU A 50 -5.30 10.38 0.57
C LEU A 50 -5.07 11.88 0.75
N LEU A 51 -3.94 12.40 0.30
CA LEU A 51 -3.54 13.81 0.47
C LEU A 51 -4.21 14.78 -0.50
N GLN A 52 -4.87 14.29 -1.55
CA GLN A 52 -5.71 15.07 -2.47
C GLN A 52 -5.05 16.37 -2.98
N GLY A 53 -3.79 16.27 -3.41
CA GLY A 53 -3.06 17.40 -3.97
C GLY A 53 -2.27 18.25 -2.98
N ALA A 54 -2.08 17.80 -1.73
CA ALA A 54 -1.24 18.49 -0.75
C ALA A 54 0.25 18.52 -1.15
N THR A 55 0.72 17.54 -1.93
CA THR A 55 2.06 17.52 -2.51
C THR A 55 2.04 17.82 -4.01
N ASN A 56 3.21 18.18 -4.58
CA ASN A 56 3.32 18.36 -6.03
C ASN A 56 3.04 17.07 -6.81
N THR A 57 3.48 15.91 -6.28
CA THR A 57 3.24 14.60 -6.88
C THR A 57 1.76 14.27 -6.84
N SER A 58 1.12 14.40 -5.69
CA SER A 58 -0.31 14.20 -5.53
C SER A 58 -1.13 15.07 -6.49
N ARG A 59 -0.77 16.36 -6.65
CA ARG A 59 -1.44 17.25 -7.60
C ARG A 59 -1.31 16.79 -9.05
N LYS A 60 -0.11 16.36 -9.46
CA LYS A 60 0.12 15.87 -10.83
C LYS A 60 -0.69 14.61 -11.13
N ILE A 61 -0.66 13.65 -10.20
CA ILE A 61 -1.37 12.37 -10.34
C ILE A 61 -2.88 12.61 -10.38
N ASN A 62 -3.43 13.30 -9.39
CA ASN A 62 -4.88 13.49 -9.28
C ASN A 62 -5.49 14.39 -10.39
N ARG A 63 -4.69 15.21 -11.06
CA ARG A 63 -5.16 16.08 -12.15
C ARG A 63 -5.05 15.45 -13.53
N ASN A 64 -4.23 14.42 -13.70
CA ASN A 64 -4.02 13.80 -15.00
C ASN A 64 -4.93 12.58 -15.15
N LYS A 65 -5.92 12.67 -16.05
CA LYS A 65 -6.89 11.60 -16.32
C LYS A 65 -6.32 10.31 -16.93
N TYR A 66 -5.06 10.34 -17.33
CA TYR A 66 -4.35 9.19 -17.89
C TYR A 66 -3.37 8.56 -16.89
N ILE A 67 -3.37 9.02 -15.64
CA ILE A 67 -2.66 8.39 -14.54
C ILE A 67 -3.69 7.70 -13.63
N PHE A 68 -3.60 6.39 -13.55
CA PHE A 68 -4.40 5.57 -12.67
C PHE A 68 -3.58 5.23 -11.42
N GLN A 69 -4.20 5.33 -10.27
CA GLN A 69 -3.55 5.01 -9.00
C GLN A 69 -4.41 4.05 -8.18
N THR A 70 -3.78 3.31 -7.28
CA THR A 70 -4.51 2.52 -6.29
C THR A 70 -5.29 3.46 -5.35
N TYR A 71 -6.45 3.03 -4.87
CA TYR A 71 -7.20 3.77 -3.82
C TYR A 71 -6.62 3.54 -2.43
N THR A 72 -5.90 2.43 -2.26
CA THR A 72 -5.13 2.08 -1.06
C THR A 72 -3.69 2.56 -1.23
N TYR A 73 -2.84 2.37 -0.20
CA TYR A 73 -1.45 2.78 -0.25
C TYR A 73 -0.68 2.16 -1.42
N ALA A 74 -0.81 0.86 -1.60
CA ALA A 74 -0.17 0.11 -2.68
C ALA A 74 -1.02 -1.11 -3.08
N ILE A 75 -0.63 -1.78 -4.16
CA ILE A 75 -1.35 -2.95 -4.68
C ILE A 75 -1.37 -4.11 -3.68
N GLU A 76 -0.36 -4.24 -2.81
CA GLU A 76 -0.30 -5.26 -1.78
C GLU A 76 -1.47 -5.17 -0.78
N ASN A 77 -2.07 -3.99 -0.60
CA ASN A 77 -3.25 -3.84 0.25
C ASN A 77 -4.47 -4.60 -0.30
N TYR A 78 -4.57 -4.75 -1.63
CA TYR A 78 -5.63 -5.55 -2.24
C TYR A 78 -5.40 -7.06 -2.06
N HIS A 79 -4.11 -7.49 -1.99
CA HIS A 79 -3.77 -8.89 -1.70
C HIS A 79 -4.13 -9.28 -0.25
N CYS A 80 -4.21 -8.31 0.66
CA CYS A 80 -4.60 -8.51 2.06
C CYS A 80 -6.10 -8.31 2.29
N PHE A 81 -6.94 -8.51 1.28
CA PHE A 81 -8.39 -8.43 1.42
C PHE A 81 -8.91 -9.61 2.26
N ALA A 82 -9.51 -9.30 3.40
CA ALA A 82 -9.80 -10.28 4.45
C ALA A 82 -10.69 -11.44 3.97
N GLU A 83 -11.71 -11.13 3.13
CA GLU A 83 -12.64 -12.13 2.63
C GLU A 83 -12.00 -13.17 1.73
N SER A 84 -10.93 -12.82 1.00
CA SER A 84 -10.24 -13.76 0.11
C SER A 84 -9.09 -14.52 0.78
N LEU A 85 -8.61 -14.09 1.96
CA LEU A 85 -7.46 -14.69 2.62
C LEU A 85 -7.70 -16.14 3.04
N HIS A 86 -8.91 -16.50 3.45
CA HIS A 86 -9.25 -17.87 3.77
C HIS A 86 -9.11 -18.78 2.55
N GLU A 87 -9.65 -18.40 1.40
CA GLU A 87 -9.54 -19.15 0.15
C GLU A 87 -8.09 -19.32 -0.28
N VAL A 88 -7.27 -18.27 -0.17
CA VAL A 88 -5.83 -18.34 -0.44
C VAL A 88 -5.14 -19.37 0.47
N CYS A 89 -5.49 -19.39 1.76
CA CYS A 89 -4.95 -20.38 2.69
C CYS A 89 -5.40 -21.82 2.33
N VAL A 90 -6.66 -22.01 1.96
CA VAL A 90 -7.19 -23.31 1.51
C VAL A 90 -6.45 -23.79 0.27
N GLN A 91 -6.27 -22.93 -0.72
CA GLN A 91 -5.54 -23.27 -1.94
C GLN A 91 -4.06 -23.61 -1.67
N ALA A 92 -3.41 -22.87 -0.78
CA ALA A 92 -2.00 -23.09 -0.47
C ALA A 92 -1.75 -24.34 0.37
N THR A 93 -2.69 -24.71 1.25
CA THR A 93 -2.52 -25.83 2.21
C THR A 93 -3.31 -27.07 1.86
N LEU A 94 -4.21 -26.99 0.87
CA LEU A 94 -5.20 -28.02 0.52
C LEU A 94 -6.05 -28.46 1.73
N ASN A 95 -6.32 -27.53 2.64
CA ASN A 95 -7.02 -27.77 3.89
C ASN A 95 -8.07 -26.70 4.12
N ASP A 96 -9.34 -27.08 4.14
CA ASP A 96 -10.50 -26.21 4.33
C ASP A 96 -10.91 -26.05 5.82
N ARG A 97 -9.98 -26.20 6.75
CA ARG A 97 -10.27 -25.91 8.14
C ARG A 97 -10.30 -24.41 8.38
N PHE A 98 -11.22 -23.97 9.26
CA PHE A 98 -11.18 -22.61 9.74
C PHE A 98 -9.83 -22.33 10.44
N ILE A 99 -9.08 -21.37 9.91
CA ILE A 99 -7.74 -21.05 10.39
C ILE A 99 -7.80 -19.83 11.32
N LEU A 100 -8.45 -18.76 10.85
CA LEU A 100 -8.53 -17.49 11.54
C LEU A 100 -9.70 -16.67 11.00
N ASP A 101 -10.37 -15.93 11.85
CA ASP A 101 -11.26 -14.86 11.42
C ASP A 101 -10.42 -13.66 10.94
N PHE A 102 -10.08 -13.67 9.65
CA PHE A 102 -9.26 -12.61 9.05
C PHE A 102 -9.92 -11.24 9.13
N ASN A 103 -11.26 -11.16 9.04
CA ASN A 103 -11.98 -9.90 9.15
C ASN A 103 -11.84 -9.30 10.54
N ALA A 104 -12.11 -10.07 11.58
CA ALA A 104 -11.96 -9.60 12.95
C ALA A 104 -10.51 -9.26 13.30
N TYR A 105 -9.58 -10.09 12.85
CA TYR A 105 -8.15 -9.91 13.10
C TYR A 105 -7.59 -8.63 12.44
N LEU A 106 -7.84 -8.44 11.13
CA LEU A 106 -7.35 -7.27 10.39
C LEU A 106 -8.07 -5.99 10.84
N LYS A 107 -9.35 -6.08 11.20
CA LYS A 107 -10.04 -4.94 11.81
C LYS A 107 -9.35 -4.51 13.11
N ARG A 108 -9.10 -5.45 14.01
CA ARG A 108 -8.42 -5.15 15.28
C ARG A 108 -6.99 -4.64 15.07
N TYR A 109 -6.23 -5.23 14.15
CA TYR A 109 -4.94 -4.72 13.73
C TYR A 109 -5.02 -3.26 13.29
N SER A 110 -5.96 -2.94 12.42
CA SER A 110 -6.15 -1.58 11.89
C SER A 110 -6.48 -0.58 12.99
N GLU A 111 -7.34 -0.94 13.94
CA GLU A 111 -7.67 -0.09 15.11
C GLU A 111 -6.42 0.22 15.96
N ILE A 112 -5.57 -0.78 16.17
CA ILE A 112 -4.34 -0.62 16.97
C ILE A 112 -3.35 0.32 16.29
N VAL A 113 -3.13 0.16 14.98
CA VAL A 113 -2.11 0.94 14.25
C VAL A 113 -2.59 2.34 13.84
N TYR A 114 -3.90 2.58 13.86
CA TYR A 114 -4.51 3.80 13.36
C TYR A 114 -3.92 5.10 13.94
N PRO A 115 -3.63 5.23 15.26
CA PRO A 115 -3.02 6.44 15.79
C PRO A 115 -1.64 6.73 15.18
N LEU A 116 -0.79 5.71 15.05
CA LEU A 116 0.53 5.88 14.41
C LEU A 116 0.41 6.15 12.91
N PHE A 117 -0.59 5.57 12.25
CA PHE A 117 -0.90 5.89 10.86
C PHE A 117 -1.22 7.38 10.69
N LEU A 118 -2.07 7.95 11.56
CA LEU A 118 -2.39 9.38 11.54
C LEU A 118 -1.15 10.25 11.75
N TRP A 119 -0.25 9.86 12.66
CA TRP A 119 1.03 10.55 12.87
C TRP A 119 1.89 10.52 11.61
N ASN A 120 2.05 9.35 11.00
CA ASN A 120 2.85 9.20 9.79
C ASN A 120 2.31 10.05 8.65
N VAL A 121 0.98 10.03 8.42
CA VAL A 121 0.33 10.87 7.41
C VAL A 121 0.51 12.36 7.72
N TRP A 122 0.40 12.75 8.97
CA TRP A 122 0.55 14.15 9.38
C TRP A 122 1.96 14.66 9.13
N PHE A 123 2.99 13.94 9.58
CA PHE A 123 4.40 14.29 9.34
C PHE A 123 4.73 14.30 7.85
N TYR A 124 4.26 13.30 7.11
CA TYR A 124 4.42 13.25 5.66
C TYR A 124 3.81 14.48 4.97
N ARG A 125 2.64 14.90 5.39
CA ARG A 125 1.98 16.11 4.87
C ARG A 125 2.78 17.39 5.17
N GLN A 126 3.42 17.48 6.34
CA GLN A 126 4.31 18.59 6.70
C GLN A 126 5.67 18.51 6.00
N ARG A 127 5.93 17.48 5.21
CA ARG A 127 7.23 17.17 4.60
C ARG A 127 8.34 16.91 5.63
N ASP A 128 7.96 16.55 6.83
CA ASP A 128 8.86 16.08 7.87
C ASP A 128 8.94 14.54 7.80
N THR A 129 9.92 14.06 7.04
CA THR A 129 10.17 12.63 6.89
C THR A 129 11.21 12.10 7.88
N TYR A 130 11.66 12.95 8.83
CA TYR A 130 12.70 12.61 9.81
C TYR A 130 12.11 12.28 11.18
N THR A 131 11.13 13.03 11.65
CA THR A 131 10.56 12.88 13.00
C THR A 131 9.84 11.54 13.18
N PHE A 132 9.09 11.11 12.20
CA PHE A 132 8.45 9.78 12.18
C PHE A 132 8.47 9.20 10.77
N PRO A 133 9.63 8.67 10.33
CA PRO A 133 9.80 8.15 8.98
C PRO A 133 8.97 6.87 8.76
N MET A 134 8.74 6.53 7.50
CA MET A 134 8.03 5.31 7.12
C MET A 134 8.70 4.04 7.68
N TYR A 135 10.02 4.03 7.80
CA TYR A 135 10.75 2.94 8.42
C TYR A 135 10.33 2.71 9.88
N ASP A 136 10.20 3.79 10.66
CA ASP A 136 9.74 3.70 12.05
C ASP A 136 8.29 3.22 12.10
N PHE A 137 7.41 3.77 11.24
CA PHE A 137 6.04 3.30 11.15
C PHE A 137 5.98 1.79 10.91
N HIS A 138 6.70 1.27 9.92
CA HIS A 138 6.79 -0.17 9.66
C HIS A 138 7.31 -0.96 10.86
N THR A 139 8.35 -0.46 11.53
CA THR A 139 8.95 -1.14 12.69
C THR A 139 7.96 -1.30 13.85
N TYR A 140 7.18 -0.26 14.13
CA TYR A 140 6.20 -0.28 15.22
C TYR A 140 4.93 -1.04 14.87
N THR A 141 4.53 -1.10 13.60
CA THR A 141 3.28 -1.71 13.16
C THR A 141 3.43 -3.15 12.64
N ALA A 142 4.66 -3.62 12.39
CA ALA A 142 4.89 -4.97 11.88
C ALA A 142 4.37 -6.05 12.85
N LEU A 143 3.64 -7.01 12.31
CA LEU A 143 3.35 -8.26 12.98
C LEU A 143 4.59 -9.16 12.85
N ARG A 144 5.17 -9.56 13.99
CA ARG A 144 6.40 -10.38 13.99
C ARG A 144 6.12 -11.86 13.90
N GLU A 145 5.22 -12.34 14.75
CA GLU A 145 4.81 -13.74 14.79
C GLU A 145 3.32 -13.82 15.04
N ILE A 146 2.64 -14.65 14.27
CA ILE A 146 1.21 -14.91 14.43
C ILE A 146 1.05 -16.38 14.84
N SER A 147 0.66 -16.61 16.08
CA SER A 147 0.27 -17.94 16.52
C SER A 147 -1.16 -18.21 16.08
N LEU A 148 -1.39 -19.24 15.28
CA LEU A 148 -2.74 -19.65 14.87
C LEU A 148 -3.57 -20.19 16.05
N LYS A 149 -2.92 -20.64 17.13
CA LYS A 149 -3.61 -21.09 18.35
C LYS A 149 -4.05 -19.92 19.24
N HIS A 150 -3.26 -18.84 19.23
CA HIS A 150 -3.44 -17.66 20.08
C HIS A 150 -3.15 -16.40 19.25
N PRO A 151 -3.99 -16.10 18.24
CA PRO A 151 -3.74 -14.96 17.37
C PRO A 151 -3.82 -13.61 18.12
N GLU A 152 -4.57 -13.54 19.21
CA GLU A 152 -4.70 -12.37 20.09
C GLU A 152 -3.36 -11.92 20.68
N HIS A 153 -2.44 -12.84 21.01
CA HIS A 153 -1.13 -12.50 21.59
C HIS A 153 -0.30 -11.59 20.69
N SER A 154 -0.37 -11.79 19.36
CA SER A 154 0.34 -10.94 18.41
C SER A 154 -0.21 -9.52 18.37
N LEU A 155 -1.54 -9.36 18.53
CA LEU A 155 -2.21 -8.07 18.60
C LEU A 155 -1.97 -7.36 19.92
N GLU A 156 -1.91 -8.08 21.04
CA GLU A 156 -1.55 -7.53 22.36
C GLU A 156 -0.12 -7.01 22.35
N ALA A 157 0.82 -7.79 21.82
CA ALA A 157 2.22 -7.37 21.68
C ALA A 157 2.35 -6.13 20.75
N LEU A 158 1.56 -6.07 19.68
CA LEU A 158 1.48 -4.92 18.80
C LEU A 158 0.93 -3.70 19.55
N GLN A 159 -0.19 -3.85 20.28
CA GLN A 159 -0.80 -2.77 21.06
C GLN A 159 0.19 -2.19 22.08
N HIS A 160 0.96 -3.06 22.75
CA HIS A 160 1.98 -2.61 23.69
C HIS A 160 3.07 -1.76 23.01
N ARG A 161 3.61 -2.21 21.86
CA ARG A 161 4.59 -1.43 21.09
C ARG A 161 4.06 -0.09 20.62
N VAL A 162 2.83 -0.08 20.11
CA VAL A 162 2.17 1.15 19.66
C VAL A 162 2.01 2.13 20.82
N ASN A 163 1.53 1.66 21.97
CA ASN A 163 1.34 2.50 23.17
C ASN A 163 2.67 3.05 23.73
N GLN A 164 3.77 2.33 23.58
CA GLN A 164 5.09 2.83 23.97
C GLN A 164 5.60 3.98 23.08
N LYS A 165 5.11 4.04 21.84
CA LYS A 165 5.53 5.06 20.89
C LYS A 165 4.65 6.31 20.93
N LEU A 166 3.38 6.18 21.28
CA LEU A 166 2.44 7.30 21.47
C LEU A 166 2.73 8.08 22.74
#